data_4685ba2a89f03ae54e5782e6e21a2439
#
_entry.id   4685ba2a89f03ae54e5782e6e21a2439
#
_cell.length_a   1.000
_cell.length_b   1.000
_cell.length_c   1.000
_cell.angle_alpha   90.00
_cell.angle_beta   90.00
_cell.angle_gamma   90.00
#
_symmetry.space_group_name_H-M   'P 1'
#
loop_
_entity.id
_entity.type
_entity.pdbx_description
1 polymer ?
#
loop_
_entity_poly.entity_id
_entity_poly.type
_entity_poly.pdbx_seq_one_letter_code
_entity_poly.pdbx_strand_id
1 'polypeptide(L)'
;MEKMIENYPVHCVGCAAGYKRNGEVDEALKKAALDLAQNADVVIYCFGLNEINEAEGMDRGHMRLPQNQIDFLEALVRVNPNIVGVLSGGSAVEMPWQHCCKAILHGYLGGQAGAGAMMDVLTGRVNPSGRLAETYPIRYEDTPAFRYFPSAERNSEYREGLYIGYRYYDTSRVRVQYPF
;
A
#
# COMPACT_ATOMS: atom_id res chain seq x y z
N MET A 1 -4.35 3.59 -15.67
CA MET A 1 -5.62 2.88 -15.47
C MET A 1 -6.77 3.49 -16.26
N GLU A 2 -7.03 4.80 -16.19
CA GLU A 2 -8.18 5.46 -16.84
C GLU A 2 -8.37 5.09 -18.32
N LYS A 3 -7.34 5.20 -19.14
CA LYS A 3 -7.40 4.83 -20.57
C LYS A 3 -7.51 3.32 -20.86
N MET A 4 -7.28 2.48 -19.85
CA MET A 4 -7.33 1.03 -20.01
C MET A 4 -8.69 0.44 -19.62
N ILE A 5 -9.45 1.15 -18.81
CA ILE A 5 -10.76 0.72 -18.29
C ILE A 5 -11.76 0.43 -19.39
N GLU A 6 -11.67 1.16 -20.52
CA GLU A 6 -12.54 0.96 -21.69
C GLU A 6 -12.49 -0.48 -22.28
N ASN A 7 -11.42 -1.21 -21.98
CA ASN A 7 -11.25 -2.60 -22.44
C ASN A 7 -11.82 -3.65 -21.47
N TYR A 8 -12.47 -3.22 -20.39
CA TYR A 8 -13.00 -4.08 -19.35
C TYR A 8 -14.51 -3.94 -19.19
N PRO A 9 -15.23 -4.98 -18.76
CA PRO A 9 -16.69 -4.96 -18.61
C PRO A 9 -17.12 -4.19 -17.35
N VAL A 10 -16.59 -2.99 -17.17
CA VAL A 10 -16.90 -2.08 -16.05
C VAL A 10 -17.16 -0.68 -16.59
N HIS A 11 -18.08 0.03 -15.97
CA HIS A 11 -18.33 1.42 -16.28
C HIS A 11 -17.48 2.33 -15.35
N CYS A 12 -16.61 3.15 -15.92
CA CYS A 12 -15.85 4.13 -15.18
C CYS A 12 -16.67 5.40 -14.98
N VAL A 13 -17.07 5.68 -13.75
CA VAL A 13 -17.78 6.92 -13.37
C VAL A 13 -16.86 8.14 -13.51
N GLY A 14 -15.55 7.94 -13.30
CA GLY A 14 -14.53 8.97 -13.45
C GLY A 14 -13.27 8.65 -12.64
N CYS A 15 -12.25 9.50 -12.80
CA CYS A 15 -11.00 9.44 -12.07
C CYS A 15 -10.70 10.80 -11.44
N ALA A 16 -10.26 10.83 -10.21
CA ALA A 16 -9.89 12.05 -9.50
C ALA A 16 -8.65 11.83 -8.66
N ALA A 17 -7.79 12.85 -8.59
CA ALA A 17 -6.73 12.90 -7.58
C ALA A 17 -7.35 13.33 -6.24
N GLY A 18 -7.16 12.54 -5.19
CA GLY A 18 -7.71 12.85 -3.86
C GLY A 18 -6.71 13.51 -2.93
N TYR A 19 -5.41 13.48 -3.28
CA TYR A 19 -4.32 14.01 -2.48
C TYR A 19 -3.12 14.38 -3.36
N LYS A 20 -2.25 15.24 -2.84
CA LYS A 20 -0.97 15.56 -3.48
C LYS A 20 0.13 14.58 -3.08
N ARG A 21 1.01 14.25 -4.03
CA ARG A 21 2.15 13.33 -3.81
C ARG A 21 3.19 13.87 -2.83
N ASN A 22 3.32 15.17 -2.72
CA ASN A 22 4.27 15.84 -1.82
C ASN A 22 3.80 15.94 -0.37
N GLY A 23 2.64 15.39 -0.03
CA GLY A 23 2.09 15.39 1.33
C GLY A 23 1.28 16.63 1.69
N GLU A 24 1.26 17.68 0.84
CA GLU A 24 0.45 18.87 1.09
C GLU A 24 -1.04 18.56 1.07
N VAL A 25 -1.78 19.25 1.91
CA VAL A 25 -3.24 19.22 1.92
C VAL A 25 -3.80 20.06 0.78
N ASP A 26 -4.75 19.51 0.04
CA ASP A 26 -5.50 20.23 -0.99
C ASP A 26 -6.98 19.87 -0.88
N GLU A 27 -7.74 20.72 -0.23
CA GLU A 27 -9.15 20.48 0.05
C GLU A 27 -10.01 20.47 -1.22
N ALA A 28 -9.59 21.17 -2.29
CA ALA A 28 -10.32 21.15 -3.56
C ALA A 28 -10.19 19.81 -4.26
N LEU A 29 -8.98 19.26 -4.33
CA LEU A 29 -8.76 17.88 -4.84
C LEU A 29 -9.50 16.85 -4.02
N LYS A 30 -9.38 16.94 -2.70
CA LYS A 30 -10.06 16.02 -1.77
C LYS A 30 -11.58 16.05 -1.97
N LYS A 31 -12.17 17.26 -2.02
CA LYS A 31 -13.62 17.41 -2.22
C LYS A 31 -14.07 16.82 -3.55
N ALA A 32 -13.40 17.15 -4.65
CA ALA A 32 -13.77 16.64 -5.96
C ALA A 32 -13.74 15.12 -6.03
N ALA A 33 -12.75 14.49 -5.41
CA ALA A 33 -12.64 13.03 -5.35
C ALA A 33 -13.73 12.40 -4.47
N LEU A 34 -14.08 13.02 -3.33
CA LEU A 34 -15.16 12.54 -2.47
C LEU A 34 -16.54 12.67 -3.16
N ASP A 35 -16.79 13.80 -3.83
CA ASP A 35 -18.03 14.02 -4.60
C ASP A 35 -18.20 12.97 -5.72
N LEU A 36 -17.09 12.60 -6.39
CA LEU A 36 -17.11 11.52 -7.38
C LEU A 36 -17.39 10.16 -6.76
N ALA A 37 -16.75 9.86 -5.65
CA ALA A 37 -16.85 8.56 -4.97
C ALA A 37 -18.27 8.24 -4.47
N GLN A 38 -19.06 9.25 -4.12
CA GLN A 38 -20.45 9.07 -3.68
C GLN A 38 -21.34 8.45 -4.76
N ASN A 39 -21.00 8.62 -6.03
CA ASN A 39 -21.78 8.15 -7.19
C ASN A 39 -21.27 6.82 -7.77
N ALA A 40 -20.26 6.20 -7.13
CA ALA A 40 -19.69 4.94 -7.59
C ALA A 40 -20.18 3.76 -6.75
N ASP A 41 -20.41 2.61 -7.38
CA ASP A 41 -20.72 1.37 -6.68
C ASP A 41 -19.49 0.86 -5.90
N VAL A 42 -18.31 1.04 -6.49
CA VAL A 42 -17.00 0.64 -5.92
C VAL A 42 -15.97 1.71 -6.21
N VAL A 43 -15.16 2.00 -5.23
CA VAL A 43 -14.00 2.91 -5.36
C VAL A 43 -12.72 2.11 -5.42
N ILE A 44 -11.94 2.30 -6.48
CA ILE A 44 -10.57 1.80 -6.56
C ILE A 44 -9.64 2.89 -6.06
N TYR A 45 -9.07 2.70 -4.87
CA TYR A 45 -8.18 3.65 -4.25
C TYR A 45 -6.71 3.25 -4.48
N CYS A 46 -6.01 4.01 -5.34
CA CYS A 46 -4.59 3.80 -5.63
C CYS A 46 -3.74 4.65 -4.70
N PHE A 47 -2.86 4.03 -3.93
CA PHE A 47 -2.01 4.69 -2.93
C PHE A 47 -0.75 3.88 -2.67
N GLY A 48 0.16 4.41 -1.86
CA GLY A 48 1.39 3.69 -1.53
C GLY A 48 2.60 4.60 -1.35
N LEU A 49 3.78 4.00 -1.39
CA LEU A 49 5.05 4.69 -1.31
C LEU A 49 5.39 5.31 -2.66
N ASN A 50 5.89 6.52 -2.64
CA ASN A 50 6.38 7.24 -3.80
C ASN A 50 7.89 7.50 -3.67
N GLU A 51 8.49 8.12 -4.66
CA GLU A 51 9.92 8.43 -4.72
C GLU A 51 10.44 9.33 -3.57
N ILE A 52 9.55 10.01 -2.87
CA ILE A 52 9.90 10.83 -1.69
C ILE A 52 10.04 9.94 -0.45
N ASN A 53 9.29 8.85 -0.41
CA ASN A 53 9.20 7.94 0.74
C ASN A 53 10.04 6.67 0.56
N GLU A 54 10.33 6.29 -0.68
CA GLU A 54 11.06 5.07 -1.02
C GLU A 54 11.91 5.33 -2.27
N ALA A 55 13.22 5.46 -2.09
CA ALA A 55 14.19 5.67 -3.18
C ALA A 55 15.50 4.96 -2.87
N GLU A 56 16.27 4.65 -3.92
CA GLU A 56 17.61 4.10 -3.79
C GLU A 56 18.51 5.06 -2.98
N GLY A 57 19.29 4.50 -2.06
CA GLY A 57 20.21 5.27 -1.21
C GLY A 57 19.55 6.06 -0.08
N MET A 58 18.26 5.83 0.17
CA MET A 58 17.52 6.48 1.24
C MET A 58 16.92 5.45 2.20
N ASP A 59 17.34 5.49 3.47
CA ASP A 59 16.79 4.63 4.50
C ASP A 59 15.47 5.19 5.03
N ARG A 60 14.46 4.32 5.11
CA ARG A 60 13.17 4.68 5.70
C ARG A 60 13.27 4.67 7.22
N GLY A 61 12.89 5.75 7.86
CA GLY A 61 12.84 5.85 9.32
C GLY A 61 11.61 5.21 9.97
N HIS A 62 10.63 4.75 9.17
CA HIS A 62 9.39 4.11 9.63
C HIS A 62 8.73 3.34 8.48
N MET A 63 7.79 2.45 8.81
CA MET A 63 7.03 1.65 7.83
C MET A 63 5.63 2.21 7.54
N ARG A 64 5.36 3.48 7.88
CA ARG A 64 4.06 4.10 7.64
C ARG A 64 3.94 4.67 6.24
N LEU A 65 2.73 4.69 5.71
CA LEU A 65 2.37 5.46 4.52
C LEU A 65 2.29 6.96 4.83
N PRO A 66 2.38 7.84 3.81
CA PRO A 66 2.13 9.27 3.97
C PRO A 66 0.78 9.54 4.62
N GLN A 67 0.76 10.41 5.63
CA GLN A 67 -0.44 10.66 6.43
C GLN A 67 -1.61 11.21 5.61
N ASN A 68 -1.35 12.07 4.64
CA ASN A 68 -2.39 12.63 3.77
C ASN A 68 -3.14 11.57 2.95
N GLN A 69 -2.48 10.44 2.62
CA GLN A 69 -3.14 9.30 1.97
C GLN A 69 -4.10 8.60 2.93
N ILE A 70 -3.71 8.45 4.19
CA ILE A 70 -4.52 7.82 5.22
C ILE A 70 -5.72 8.71 5.58
N ASP A 71 -5.49 10.00 5.79
CA ASP A 71 -6.57 10.98 6.08
C ASP A 71 -7.60 11.02 4.94
N PHE A 72 -7.14 10.89 3.69
CA PHE A 72 -8.03 10.82 2.55
C PHE A 72 -8.80 9.50 2.53
N LEU A 73 -8.16 8.35 2.77
CA LEU A 73 -8.82 7.04 2.85
C LEU A 73 -9.90 7.02 3.94
N GLU A 74 -9.63 7.60 5.11
CA GLU A 74 -10.60 7.72 6.20
C GLU A 74 -11.78 8.63 5.84
N ALA A 75 -11.55 9.68 5.06
CA ALA A 75 -12.63 10.50 4.54
C ALA A 75 -13.44 9.76 3.48
N LEU A 76 -12.77 9.00 2.61
CA LEU A 76 -13.36 8.24 1.52
C LEU A 76 -14.31 7.16 2.03
N VAL A 77 -13.93 6.40 3.07
CA VAL A 77 -14.78 5.33 3.62
C VAL A 77 -16.08 5.86 4.25
N ARG A 78 -16.11 7.13 4.66
CA ARG A 78 -17.32 7.77 5.20
C ARG A 78 -18.36 8.09 4.11
N VAL A 79 -17.93 8.29 2.87
CA VAL A 79 -18.82 8.61 1.76
C VAL A 79 -19.13 7.37 0.92
N ASN A 80 -18.19 6.43 0.83
CA ASN A 80 -18.39 5.15 0.15
C ASN A 80 -17.61 4.03 0.86
N PRO A 81 -18.29 3.08 1.51
CA PRO A 81 -17.62 1.99 2.25
C PRO A 81 -17.10 0.87 1.34
N ASN A 82 -17.40 0.88 0.04
CA ASN A 82 -16.98 -0.15 -0.90
C ASN A 82 -15.66 0.22 -1.56
N ILE A 83 -14.59 0.21 -0.78
CA ILE A 83 -13.25 0.58 -1.24
C ILE A 83 -12.43 -0.68 -1.48
N VAL A 84 -11.80 -0.75 -2.65
CA VAL A 84 -10.72 -1.69 -2.97
C VAL A 84 -9.42 -0.90 -3.05
N GLY A 85 -8.49 -1.19 -2.14
CA GLY A 85 -7.17 -0.55 -2.12
C GLY A 85 -6.23 -1.19 -3.12
N VAL A 86 -5.55 -0.39 -3.94
CA VAL A 86 -4.42 -0.81 -4.77
C VAL A 86 -3.16 -0.18 -4.20
N LEU A 87 -2.42 -0.98 -3.45
CA LEU A 87 -1.21 -0.56 -2.77
C LEU A 87 0.02 -0.75 -3.67
N SER A 88 0.83 0.28 -3.80
CA SER A 88 2.11 0.24 -4.51
C SER A 88 3.25 0.60 -3.57
N GLY A 89 4.35 -0.14 -3.66
CA GLY A 89 5.56 0.04 -2.84
C GLY A 89 6.45 -1.18 -2.95
N GLY A 90 7.75 -1.02 -2.73
CA GLY A 90 8.73 -2.10 -2.85
C GLY A 90 8.90 -2.92 -1.58
N SER A 91 8.31 -2.50 -0.46
CA SER A 91 8.50 -3.12 0.85
C SER A 91 7.24 -3.06 1.71
N ALA A 92 7.23 -3.84 2.80
CA ALA A 92 6.13 -3.86 3.75
C ALA A 92 5.85 -2.49 4.37
N VAL A 93 4.58 -2.26 4.69
CA VAL A 93 4.09 -1.07 5.39
C VAL A 93 3.21 -1.46 6.57
N GLU A 94 3.16 -0.62 7.59
CA GLU A 94 2.16 -0.72 8.66
C GLU A 94 0.77 -0.45 8.10
N MET A 95 -0.22 -1.25 8.48
CA MET A 95 -1.56 -1.21 7.89
C MET A 95 -2.69 -1.00 8.92
N PRO A 96 -2.59 -0.04 9.86
CA PRO A 96 -3.66 0.20 10.84
C PRO A 96 -4.98 0.63 10.16
N TRP A 97 -4.90 1.15 8.95
CA TRP A 97 -5.99 1.63 8.10
C TRP A 97 -6.66 0.54 7.26
N GLN A 98 -6.18 -0.71 7.30
CA GLN A 98 -6.69 -1.80 6.43
C GLN A 98 -8.21 -2.01 6.53
N HIS A 99 -8.78 -1.73 7.69
CA HIS A 99 -10.22 -1.86 7.94
C HIS A 99 -11.10 -0.93 7.08
N CYS A 100 -10.51 0.11 6.49
CA CYS A 100 -11.18 0.99 5.54
C CYS A 100 -11.42 0.36 4.17
N CYS A 101 -10.71 -0.73 3.85
CA CYS A 101 -10.81 -1.40 2.55
C CYS A 101 -11.53 -2.75 2.67
N LYS A 102 -12.39 -3.07 1.71
CA LYS A 102 -13.02 -4.38 1.57
C LYS A 102 -12.04 -5.44 1.06
N ALA A 103 -11.11 -5.01 0.21
CA ALA A 103 -10.00 -5.80 -0.29
C ALA A 103 -8.79 -4.90 -0.56
N ILE A 104 -7.59 -5.50 -0.52
CA ILE A 104 -6.35 -4.81 -0.85
C ILE A 104 -5.59 -5.67 -1.86
N LEU A 105 -5.29 -5.07 -3.01
CA LEU A 105 -4.38 -5.64 -4.00
C LEU A 105 -3.02 -4.96 -3.86
N HIS A 106 -2.00 -5.73 -3.48
CA HIS A 106 -0.64 -5.20 -3.43
C HIS A 106 0.06 -5.44 -4.77
N GLY A 107 0.27 -4.35 -5.51
CA GLY A 107 0.89 -4.38 -6.84
C GLY A 107 2.41 -4.27 -6.81
N TYR A 108 3.02 -4.09 -5.65
CA TYR A 108 4.47 -3.83 -5.51
C TYR A 108 4.95 -2.76 -6.49
N LEU A 109 6.07 -3.00 -7.19
CA LEU A 109 6.62 -2.14 -8.25
C LEU A 109 6.35 -2.82 -9.60
N GLY A 110 5.13 -2.67 -10.10
CA GLY A 110 4.57 -3.48 -11.19
C GLY A 110 5.18 -3.28 -12.57
N GLY A 111 6.10 -2.35 -12.76
CA GLY A 111 6.75 -2.10 -14.05
C GLY A 111 5.79 -1.71 -15.17
N GLN A 112 6.21 -1.91 -16.42
CA GLN A 112 5.50 -1.45 -17.62
C GLN A 112 4.10 -2.05 -17.78
N ALA A 113 3.92 -3.33 -17.47
CA ALA A 113 2.64 -4.03 -17.61
C ALA A 113 1.80 -4.03 -16.34
N GLY A 114 2.28 -3.45 -15.23
CA GLY A 114 1.67 -3.55 -13.90
C GLY A 114 0.23 -3.06 -13.83
N ALA A 115 -0.08 -1.92 -14.46
CA ALA A 115 -1.43 -1.37 -14.45
C ALA A 115 -2.45 -2.30 -15.13
N GLY A 116 -2.07 -2.92 -16.27
CA GLY A 116 -2.92 -3.90 -16.96
C GLY A 116 -3.13 -5.16 -16.13
N ALA A 117 -2.06 -5.71 -15.56
CA ALA A 117 -2.13 -6.88 -14.70
C ALA A 117 -3.03 -6.65 -13.46
N MET A 118 -2.92 -5.48 -12.82
CA MET A 118 -3.82 -5.11 -11.71
C MET A 118 -5.28 -5.02 -12.16
N MET A 119 -5.55 -4.43 -13.33
CA MET A 119 -6.91 -4.37 -13.88
C MET A 119 -7.48 -5.76 -14.20
N ASP A 120 -6.69 -6.68 -14.73
CA ASP A 120 -7.10 -8.05 -14.98
C ASP A 120 -7.53 -8.77 -13.69
N VAL A 121 -6.78 -8.56 -12.60
CA VAL A 121 -7.12 -9.10 -11.28
C VAL A 121 -8.36 -8.43 -10.70
N LEU A 122 -8.44 -7.09 -10.71
CA LEU A 122 -9.55 -6.32 -10.15
C LEU A 122 -10.88 -6.64 -10.82
N THR A 123 -10.87 -6.94 -12.10
CA THR A 123 -12.07 -7.26 -12.89
C THR A 123 -12.40 -8.76 -12.93
N GLY A 124 -11.61 -9.60 -12.28
CA GLY A 124 -11.80 -11.05 -12.27
C GLY A 124 -11.41 -11.76 -13.56
N ARG A 125 -10.76 -11.07 -14.50
CA ARG A 125 -10.25 -11.65 -15.73
C ARG A 125 -9.14 -12.67 -15.46
N VAL A 126 -8.34 -12.42 -14.41
CA VAL A 126 -7.33 -13.30 -13.89
C VAL A 126 -7.54 -13.49 -12.39
N ASN A 127 -7.56 -14.72 -11.92
CA ASN A 127 -7.61 -15.01 -10.50
C ASN A 127 -6.23 -14.74 -9.86
N PRO A 128 -6.13 -13.92 -8.78
CA PRO A 128 -4.85 -13.64 -8.15
C PRO A 128 -4.25 -14.92 -7.57
N SER A 129 -3.04 -15.26 -7.97
CA SER A 129 -2.30 -16.43 -7.48
C SER A 129 -0.97 -16.06 -6.81
N GLY A 130 -0.59 -14.78 -6.84
CA GLY A 130 0.58 -14.27 -6.15
C GLY A 130 0.49 -14.38 -4.63
N ARG A 131 1.64 -14.55 -4.00
CA ARG A 131 1.81 -14.50 -2.54
C ARG A 131 2.60 -13.25 -2.17
N LEU A 132 2.51 -12.84 -0.91
CA LEU A 132 3.37 -11.79 -0.39
C LEU A 132 4.84 -12.24 -0.46
N ALA A 133 5.71 -11.34 -0.86
CA ALA A 133 7.16 -11.60 -0.96
C ALA A 133 7.85 -11.56 0.42
N GLU A 134 7.18 -11.04 1.42
CA GLU A 134 7.69 -10.84 2.78
C GLU A 134 6.57 -10.86 3.81
N THR A 135 6.93 -11.08 5.07
CA THR A 135 6.00 -10.97 6.19
C THR A 135 5.72 -9.50 6.49
N TYR A 136 4.46 -9.15 6.68
CA TYR A 136 4.02 -7.82 7.09
C TYR A 136 3.91 -7.75 8.61
N PRO A 137 4.81 -7.07 9.32
CA PRO A 137 4.70 -6.86 10.75
C PRO A 137 3.54 -5.92 11.07
N ILE A 138 3.04 -5.95 12.29
CA ILE A 138 2.01 -5.01 12.74
C ILE A 138 2.62 -3.62 12.91
N ARG A 139 3.87 -3.55 13.44
CA ARG A 139 4.59 -2.31 13.69
C ARG A 139 6.06 -2.45 13.29
N TYR A 140 6.69 -1.35 12.98
CA TYR A 140 8.12 -1.29 12.68
C TYR A 140 8.98 -1.88 13.81
N GLU A 141 8.61 -1.59 15.07
CA GLU A 141 9.31 -2.08 16.26
C GLU A 141 9.28 -3.61 16.40
N ASP A 142 8.36 -4.28 15.72
CA ASP A 142 8.25 -5.74 15.72
C ASP A 142 9.24 -6.43 14.76
N THR A 143 9.98 -5.65 13.95
CA THR A 143 10.97 -6.19 13.02
C THR A 143 12.28 -6.58 13.70
N PRO A 144 12.96 -7.66 13.27
CA PRO A 144 14.21 -8.08 13.90
C PRO A 144 15.33 -7.04 13.78
N ALA A 145 15.30 -6.23 12.71
CA ALA A 145 16.31 -5.21 12.43
C ALA A 145 16.07 -3.87 13.15
N PHE A 146 14.90 -3.64 13.75
CA PHE A 146 14.50 -2.33 14.30
C PHE A 146 15.58 -1.62 15.13
N ARG A 147 16.30 -2.35 15.98
CA ARG A 147 17.32 -1.77 16.88
C ARG A 147 18.66 -1.51 16.20
N TYR A 148 18.85 -1.99 14.98
CA TYR A 148 20.14 -2.04 14.30
C TYR A 148 20.12 -1.40 12.91
N PHE A 149 18.95 -0.94 12.47
CA PHE A 149 18.76 -0.28 11.17
C PHE A 149 18.14 1.12 11.36
N PRO A 150 18.64 2.14 10.65
CA PRO A 150 19.93 2.13 9.94
C PRO A 150 21.10 2.08 10.92
N SER A 151 22.24 1.48 10.52
CA SER A 151 23.41 1.40 11.39
C SER A 151 24.01 2.79 11.63
N ALA A 152 24.21 3.15 12.89
CA ALA A 152 24.92 4.37 13.28
C ALA A 152 26.45 4.18 13.33
N GLU A 153 26.94 2.95 13.18
CA GLU A 153 28.35 2.57 13.32
C GLU A 153 29.00 2.37 11.95
N ARG A 154 30.34 2.32 11.93
CA ARG A 154 31.12 2.03 10.73
C ARG A 154 30.88 0.63 10.15
N ASN A 155 30.49 -0.31 11.03
CA ASN A 155 30.26 -1.70 10.66
C ASN A 155 28.76 -2.01 10.72
N SER A 156 28.24 -2.61 9.67
CA SER A 156 26.91 -3.20 9.70
C SER A 156 26.99 -4.64 10.19
N GLU A 157 26.22 -4.95 11.24
CA GLU A 157 26.17 -6.28 11.81
C GLU A 157 24.85 -6.98 11.45
N TYR A 158 24.95 -8.14 10.84
CA TYR A 158 23.80 -8.99 10.49
C TYR A 158 23.42 -9.88 11.68
N ARG A 159 22.80 -9.27 12.69
CA ARG A 159 22.54 -9.92 13.99
C ARG A 159 21.40 -10.94 13.96
N GLU A 160 20.56 -10.93 12.94
CA GLU A 160 19.47 -11.89 12.79
C GLU A 160 19.96 -13.31 12.50
N GLY A 161 21.15 -13.47 11.92
CA GLY A 161 21.70 -14.76 11.53
C GLY A 161 20.75 -15.48 10.55
N LEU A 162 20.27 -16.67 10.93
CA LEU A 162 19.29 -17.44 10.12
C LEU A 162 17.85 -17.03 10.37
N TYR A 163 17.58 -16.20 11.35
CA TYR A 163 16.23 -15.81 11.78
C TYR A 163 15.78 -14.51 11.11
N ILE A 164 15.81 -14.46 9.79
CA ILE A 164 15.32 -13.36 8.99
C ILE A 164 13.89 -13.62 8.51
N GLY A 165 13.12 -12.55 8.29
CA GLY A 165 11.76 -12.61 7.78
C GLY A 165 10.86 -13.52 8.63
N TYR A 166 10.08 -14.39 8.00
CA TYR A 166 9.11 -15.26 8.68
C TYR A 166 9.76 -16.18 9.75
N ARG A 167 11.02 -16.59 9.56
CA ARG A 167 11.71 -17.42 10.55
C ARG A 167 11.83 -16.74 11.91
N TYR A 168 12.08 -15.43 11.92
CA TYR A 168 12.10 -14.66 13.16
C TYR A 168 10.72 -14.63 13.81
N TYR A 169 9.70 -14.25 13.06
CA TYR A 169 8.34 -14.08 13.59
C TYR A 169 7.78 -15.39 14.15
N ASP A 170 7.99 -16.50 13.46
CA ASP A 170 7.54 -17.82 13.88
C ASP A 170 8.28 -18.29 15.15
N THR A 171 9.63 -18.17 15.17
CA THR A 171 10.45 -18.62 16.30
C THR A 171 10.23 -17.78 17.55
N SER A 172 10.14 -16.45 17.38
CA SER A 172 9.94 -15.51 18.48
C SER A 172 8.47 -15.32 18.84
N ARG A 173 7.55 -15.98 18.13
CA ARG A 173 6.09 -15.89 18.31
C ARG A 173 5.57 -14.45 18.29
N VAL A 174 6.16 -13.63 17.45
CA VAL A 174 5.72 -12.26 17.22
C VAL A 174 4.51 -12.27 16.28
N ARG A 175 3.44 -11.61 16.70
CA ARG A 175 2.23 -11.48 15.86
C ARG A 175 2.54 -10.61 14.64
N VAL A 176 2.00 -11.04 13.50
CA VAL A 176 2.16 -10.33 12.22
C VAL A 176 0.80 -9.93 11.66
N GLN A 177 0.80 -8.94 10.80
CA GLN A 177 -0.40 -8.50 10.10
C GLN A 177 -0.79 -9.50 9.01
N TYR A 178 0.20 -9.87 8.18
CA TYR A 178 0.08 -10.91 7.17
C TYR A 178 1.35 -11.76 7.14
N PRO A 179 1.23 -13.09 7.13
CA PRO A 179 2.39 -13.96 6.97
C PRO A 179 2.90 -13.95 5.52
N PHE A 180 4.18 -14.29 5.40
CA PHE A 180 4.79 -14.67 4.12
C PHE A 180 4.10 -15.90 3.54
#